data_66b5ef355ae80a98c6fe8c8d5fbb40ef
#
_entry.id   66b5ef355ae80a98c6fe8c8d5fbb40ef
#
_cell.length_a   1.000
_cell.length_b   1.000
_cell.length_c   1.000
_cell.angle_alpha   90.00
_cell.angle_beta   90.00
_cell.angle_gamma   90.00
#
_symmetry.space_group_name_H-M   'P 1'
#
loop_
_entity.id
_entity.type
_entity.pdbx_description
1 polymer ?
#
loop_
_entity_poly.entity_id
_entity_poly.type
_entity_poly.pdbx_seq_one_letter_code
_entity_poly.pdbx_strand_id
1 'polypeptide(L)'
;MAKPGRNDRCPCGSGKKYKACCLTKDEAAEREHLAKAQAARDERTAEKRLSLREVREAMLAKLAGDDNALFNDDADELTDASNAVLDLVQAGKLDEAEAAARHLLEHYPEVHDGWDRLGMVHEKRGENRQAADCYRNVVAFLGDNPDYSEPAFKDAFVARIAKLDPPATG
;
A
#
# COMPACT_ATOMS: atom_id res chain seq x y z
N MET A 1 -19.46 -25.52 35.17
CA MET A 1 -20.36 -26.07 36.19
C MET A 1 -21.62 -25.23 36.23
N ALA A 2 -22.81 -25.84 36.39
CA ALA A 2 -24.08 -25.10 36.47
C ALA A 2 -24.15 -24.28 37.76
N LYS A 3 -24.69 -23.06 37.74
CA LYS A 3 -24.94 -22.25 38.94
C LYS A 3 -25.94 -22.96 39.85
N PRO A 4 -25.69 -23.03 41.17
CA PRO A 4 -26.62 -23.62 42.09
C PRO A 4 -27.90 -22.77 42.19
N GLY A 5 -29.05 -23.43 42.41
CA GLY A 5 -30.31 -22.73 42.61
C GLY A 5 -30.31 -21.94 43.94
N ARG A 6 -31.07 -20.85 44.02
CA ARG A 6 -31.10 -19.96 45.21
C ARG A 6 -31.35 -20.68 46.52
N ASN A 7 -32.11 -21.78 46.47
CA ASN A 7 -32.51 -22.56 47.68
C ASN A 7 -31.63 -23.80 47.88
N ASP A 8 -30.71 -24.11 47.00
CA ASP A 8 -29.82 -25.25 47.10
C ASP A 8 -28.79 -25.06 48.23
N ARG A 9 -28.14 -26.13 48.65
CA ARG A 9 -27.03 -26.03 49.62
C ARG A 9 -25.86 -25.30 48.97
N CYS A 10 -25.28 -24.37 49.73
CA CYS A 10 -24.16 -23.59 49.21
C CYS A 10 -22.94 -24.48 48.92
N PRO A 11 -22.32 -24.41 47.76
CA PRO A 11 -21.16 -25.22 47.40
C PRO A 11 -19.90 -24.90 48.24
N CYS A 12 -19.88 -23.79 48.98
CA CYS A 12 -18.78 -23.44 49.89
C CYS A 12 -18.69 -24.34 51.15
N GLY A 13 -19.58 -25.30 51.33
CA GLY A 13 -19.57 -26.21 52.46
C GLY A 13 -20.13 -25.65 53.77
N SER A 14 -20.67 -24.43 53.78
CA SER A 14 -21.21 -23.78 54.99
C SER A 14 -22.51 -24.40 55.55
N GLY A 15 -23.13 -25.33 54.81
CA GLY A 15 -24.43 -25.93 55.17
C GLY A 15 -25.63 -24.99 55.01
N LYS A 16 -25.42 -23.72 54.69
CA LYS A 16 -26.48 -22.71 54.50
C LYS A 16 -27.03 -22.79 53.06
N LYS A 17 -28.24 -22.26 52.86
CA LYS A 17 -28.78 -22.08 51.50
C LYS A 17 -27.96 -21.07 50.74
N TYR A 18 -27.78 -21.27 49.42
CA TYR A 18 -26.95 -20.42 48.56
C TYR A 18 -27.34 -18.95 48.65
N LYS A 19 -28.63 -18.61 48.65
CA LYS A 19 -29.13 -17.23 48.80
C LYS A 19 -28.73 -16.55 50.13
N ALA A 20 -28.47 -17.30 51.17
CA ALA A 20 -28.09 -16.78 52.50
C ALA A 20 -26.59 -16.89 52.76
N CYS A 21 -25.78 -17.21 51.73
CA CYS A 21 -24.36 -17.43 51.86
C CYS A 21 -23.59 -16.74 50.72
N CYS A 22 -23.33 -17.44 49.61
CA CYS A 22 -22.45 -16.94 48.56
C CYS A 22 -23.14 -16.15 47.44
N LEU A 23 -24.47 -16.24 47.31
CA LEU A 23 -25.20 -15.62 46.18
C LEU A 23 -24.86 -14.14 45.95
N THR A 24 -24.86 -13.34 47.03
CA THR A 24 -24.57 -11.90 46.95
C THR A 24 -23.12 -11.61 46.54
N LYS A 25 -22.19 -12.47 46.95
CA LYS A 25 -20.77 -12.34 46.56
C LYS A 25 -20.57 -12.72 45.08
N ASP A 26 -21.20 -13.80 44.64
CA ASP A 26 -21.11 -14.28 43.28
C ASP A 26 -21.78 -13.31 42.29
N GLU A 27 -22.96 -12.75 42.68
CA GLU A 27 -23.63 -11.69 41.91
C GLU A 27 -22.81 -10.38 41.84
N ALA A 28 -22.07 -10.06 42.91
CA ALA A 28 -21.19 -8.88 42.92
C ALA A 28 -19.98 -9.11 42.02
N ALA A 29 -19.36 -10.28 42.09
CA ALA A 29 -18.22 -10.64 41.21
C ALA A 29 -18.62 -10.68 39.74
N GLU A 30 -19.80 -11.20 39.42
CA GLU A 30 -20.33 -11.24 38.05
C GLU A 30 -20.60 -9.82 37.52
N ARG A 31 -21.18 -8.94 38.33
CA ARG A 31 -21.39 -7.52 37.99
C ARG A 31 -20.06 -6.80 37.73
N GLU A 32 -19.07 -7.05 38.58
CA GLU A 32 -17.73 -6.45 38.38
C GLU A 32 -17.06 -6.96 37.10
N HIS A 33 -17.17 -8.26 36.82
CA HIS A 33 -16.65 -8.85 35.59
C HIS A 33 -17.32 -8.27 34.34
N LEU A 34 -18.65 -8.13 34.37
CA LEU A 34 -19.39 -7.53 33.23
C LEU A 34 -19.04 -6.05 33.04
N ALA A 35 -18.88 -5.29 34.14
CA ALA A 35 -18.49 -3.90 34.11
C ALA A 35 -17.07 -3.73 33.50
N LYS A 36 -16.13 -4.57 33.89
CA LYS A 36 -14.77 -4.57 33.30
C LYS A 36 -14.79 -4.93 31.82
N ALA A 37 -15.59 -5.93 31.43
CA ALA A 37 -15.73 -6.31 30.01
C ALA A 37 -16.39 -5.20 29.18
N GLN A 38 -17.37 -4.48 29.77
CA GLN A 38 -17.98 -3.34 29.09
C GLN A 38 -17.00 -2.18 28.94
N ALA A 39 -16.27 -1.82 30.00
CA ALA A 39 -15.26 -0.77 29.97
C ALA A 39 -14.19 -1.03 28.89
N ALA A 40 -13.71 -2.27 28.80
CA ALA A 40 -12.74 -2.65 27.77
C ALA A 40 -13.30 -2.57 26.32
N ARG A 41 -14.61 -2.81 26.14
CA ARG A 41 -15.28 -2.61 24.85
C ARG A 41 -15.42 -1.14 24.49
N ASP A 42 -15.80 -0.33 25.48
CA ASP A 42 -15.98 1.11 25.31
C ASP A 42 -14.64 1.79 24.99
N GLU A 43 -13.55 1.38 25.65
CA GLU A 43 -12.19 1.84 25.39
C GLU A 43 -11.76 1.52 23.95
N ARG A 44 -11.91 0.28 23.50
CA ARG A 44 -11.62 -0.11 22.10
C ARG A 44 -12.46 0.66 21.08
N THR A 45 -13.72 0.97 21.44
CA THR A 45 -14.60 1.74 20.55
C THR A 45 -14.17 3.20 20.51
N ALA A 46 -13.71 3.76 21.64
CA ALA A 46 -13.18 5.11 21.72
C ALA A 46 -11.88 5.24 20.93
N GLU A 47 -10.94 4.29 21.06
CA GLU A 47 -9.70 4.25 20.26
C GLU A 47 -9.99 4.21 18.76
N LYS A 48 -10.91 3.34 18.32
CA LYS A 48 -11.32 3.28 16.91
C LYS A 48 -11.94 4.59 16.41
N ARG A 49 -12.73 5.26 17.23
CA ARG A 49 -13.33 6.55 16.88
C ARG A 49 -12.28 7.65 16.78
N LEU A 50 -11.27 7.63 17.66
CA LEU A 50 -10.17 8.58 17.63
C LEU A 50 -9.34 8.41 16.35
N SER A 51 -8.94 7.16 16.05
CA SER A 51 -8.16 6.88 14.83
C SER A 51 -8.93 7.23 13.54
N LEU A 52 -10.24 6.96 13.47
CA LEU A 52 -11.08 7.36 12.35
C LEU A 52 -11.23 8.89 12.25
N ARG A 53 -11.26 9.58 13.39
CA ARG A 53 -11.32 11.05 13.42
C ARG A 53 -10.02 11.65 12.93
N GLU A 54 -8.88 11.13 13.39
CA GLU A 54 -7.55 11.59 12.97
C GLU A 54 -7.34 11.38 11.46
N VAL A 55 -7.71 10.21 10.94
CA VAL A 55 -7.68 9.92 9.49
C VAL A 55 -8.59 10.87 8.73
N ARG A 56 -9.81 11.12 9.22
CA ARG A 56 -10.74 12.05 8.59
C ARG A 56 -10.24 13.49 8.63
N GLU A 57 -9.67 13.95 9.74
CA GLU A 57 -9.11 15.28 9.89
C GLU A 57 -7.88 15.46 8.99
N ALA A 58 -7.00 14.47 8.91
CA ALA A 58 -5.87 14.46 7.97
C ALA A 58 -6.35 14.49 6.51
N MET A 59 -7.37 13.71 6.17
CA MET A 59 -7.98 13.71 4.84
C MET A 59 -8.63 15.05 4.50
N LEU A 60 -9.37 15.66 5.45
CA LEU A 60 -9.98 16.97 5.26
C LEU A 60 -8.95 18.10 5.20
N ALA A 61 -7.84 18.00 5.94
CA ALA A 61 -6.75 18.96 5.86
C ALA A 61 -6.04 18.89 4.49
N LYS A 62 -5.83 17.69 3.96
CA LYS A 62 -5.34 17.48 2.59
C LYS A 62 -6.30 18.06 1.56
N LEU A 63 -7.62 17.84 1.70
CA LEU A 63 -8.65 18.38 0.80
C LEU A 63 -8.81 19.90 0.86
N ALA A 64 -8.54 20.53 2.02
CA ALA A 64 -8.65 21.97 2.20
C ALA A 64 -7.39 22.75 1.79
N GLY A 65 -6.27 22.06 1.61
CA GLY A 65 -4.98 22.67 1.31
C GLY A 65 -4.63 22.78 -0.17
N ASP A 66 -5.16 21.88 -1.01
CA ASP A 66 -4.91 21.91 -2.46
C ASP A 66 -5.86 20.94 -3.17
N ASP A 67 -6.63 21.41 -4.16
CA ASP A 67 -7.49 20.57 -4.99
C ASP A 67 -6.71 19.50 -5.79
N ASN A 68 -5.38 19.51 -5.70
CA ASN A 68 -4.44 18.61 -6.38
C ASN A 68 -3.70 17.64 -5.44
N ALA A 69 -3.79 17.80 -4.11
CA ALA A 69 -2.98 17.02 -3.16
C ALA A 69 -3.37 15.55 -3.04
N LEU A 70 -4.60 15.17 -3.40
CA LEU A 70 -5.04 13.76 -3.41
C LEU A 70 -4.52 12.95 -4.59
N PHE A 71 -4.01 13.63 -5.64
CA PHE A 71 -3.49 12.99 -6.85
C PHE A 71 -1.97 13.10 -6.97
N ASN A 72 -1.31 13.87 -6.10
CA ASN A 72 0.12 14.15 -6.20
C ASN A 72 1.01 13.21 -5.39
N ASP A 73 0.55 12.62 -4.29
CA ASP A 73 1.41 11.73 -3.48
C ASP A 73 1.93 10.53 -4.31
N ASP A 74 1.06 9.84 -5.05
CA ASP A 74 1.46 8.71 -5.89
C ASP A 74 2.26 9.17 -7.14
N ALA A 75 1.93 10.35 -7.69
CA ALA A 75 2.64 10.93 -8.82
C ALA A 75 4.01 11.47 -8.41
N ASP A 76 4.15 12.03 -7.23
CA ASP A 76 5.41 12.49 -6.67
C ASP A 76 6.30 11.29 -6.33
N GLU A 77 5.76 10.22 -5.71
CA GLU A 77 6.50 8.97 -5.45
C GLU A 77 6.98 8.30 -6.73
N LEU A 78 6.14 8.20 -7.77
CA LEU A 78 6.52 7.68 -9.08
C LEU A 78 7.64 8.52 -9.69
N THR A 79 7.50 9.85 -9.64
CA THR A 79 8.50 10.78 -10.20
C THR A 79 9.83 10.64 -9.47
N ASP A 80 9.83 10.58 -8.15
CA ASP A 80 11.02 10.41 -7.33
C ASP A 80 11.69 9.06 -7.58
N ALA A 81 10.91 7.98 -7.63
CA ALA A 81 11.42 6.65 -7.94
C ALA A 81 11.98 6.56 -9.37
N SER A 82 11.32 7.19 -10.34
CA SER A 82 11.78 7.27 -11.74
C SER A 82 13.08 8.08 -11.87
N ASN A 83 13.19 9.21 -11.14
CA ASN A 83 14.40 10.04 -11.10
C ASN A 83 15.56 9.32 -10.40
N ALA A 84 15.30 8.55 -9.34
CA ALA A 84 16.34 7.75 -8.66
C ALA A 84 17.03 6.77 -9.62
N VAL A 85 16.27 6.17 -10.57
CA VAL A 85 16.88 5.32 -11.61
C VAL A 85 17.80 6.13 -12.50
N LEU A 86 17.41 7.35 -12.89
CA LEU A 86 18.26 8.23 -13.71
C LEU A 86 19.58 8.58 -13.01
N ASP A 87 19.51 8.90 -11.73
CA ASP A 87 20.68 9.23 -10.91
C ASP A 87 21.63 8.03 -10.82
N LEU A 88 21.11 6.82 -10.61
CA LEU A 88 21.91 5.59 -10.58
C LEU A 88 22.56 5.31 -11.95
N VAL A 89 21.83 5.52 -13.06
CA VAL A 89 22.38 5.39 -14.41
C VAL A 89 23.51 6.40 -14.65
N GLN A 90 23.34 7.65 -14.24
CA GLN A 90 24.36 8.70 -14.35
C GLN A 90 25.58 8.40 -13.51
N ALA A 91 25.38 7.83 -12.30
CA ALA A 91 26.45 7.40 -11.40
C ALA A 91 27.17 6.13 -11.89
N GLY A 92 26.71 5.49 -12.96
CA GLY A 92 27.27 4.24 -13.49
C GLY A 92 26.93 2.99 -12.66
N LYS A 93 25.99 3.08 -11.72
CA LYS A 93 25.52 2.01 -10.85
C LYS A 93 24.42 1.19 -11.52
N LEU A 94 24.77 0.54 -12.63
CA LEU A 94 23.78 -0.04 -13.55
C LEU A 94 23.01 -1.23 -12.96
N ASP A 95 23.58 -1.99 -12.03
CA ASP A 95 22.86 -3.10 -11.38
C ASP A 95 21.83 -2.59 -10.37
N GLU A 96 22.17 -1.53 -9.61
CA GLU A 96 21.23 -0.86 -8.72
C GLU A 96 20.12 -0.17 -9.53
N ALA A 97 20.46 0.45 -10.66
CA ALA A 97 19.51 1.09 -11.57
C ALA A 97 18.52 0.07 -12.18
N GLU A 98 19.00 -1.11 -12.58
CA GLU A 98 18.14 -2.18 -13.07
C GLU A 98 17.16 -2.67 -12.01
N ALA A 99 17.64 -2.91 -10.78
CA ALA A 99 16.79 -3.31 -9.67
C ALA A 99 15.70 -2.26 -9.38
N ALA A 100 16.06 -0.98 -9.38
CA ALA A 100 15.13 0.13 -9.20
C ALA A 100 14.12 0.25 -10.35
N ALA A 101 14.54 0.08 -11.61
CA ALA A 101 13.63 0.09 -12.77
C ALA A 101 12.65 -1.10 -12.76
N ARG A 102 13.08 -2.29 -12.31
CA ARG A 102 12.19 -3.44 -12.11
C ARG A 102 11.19 -3.20 -11.00
N HIS A 103 11.60 -2.54 -9.93
CA HIS A 103 10.70 -2.14 -8.84
C HIS A 103 9.61 -1.18 -9.36
N LEU A 104 9.94 -0.23 -10.26
CA LEU A 104 8.95 0.62 -10.92
C LEU A 104 7.92 -0.21 -11.69
N LEU A 105 8.34 -1.22 -12.46
CA LEU A 105 7.43 -2.09 -13.21
C LEU A 105 6.48 -2.89 -12.31
N GLU A 106 6.93 -3.27 -11.13
CA GLU A 106 6.13 -4.04 -10.17
C GLU A 106 5.12 -3.17 -9.42
N HIS A 107 5.49 -1.93 -9.08
CA HIS A 107 4.67 -1.03 -8.25
C HIS A 107 3.78 -0.10 -9.08
N TYR A 108 4.18 0.23 -10.30
CA TYR A 108 3.47 1.14 -11.21
C TYR A 108 3.29 0.50 -12.60
N PRO A 109 2.58 -0.66 -12.69
CA PRO A 109 2.41 -1.38 -13.96
C PRO A 109 1.53 -0.62 -14.97
N GLU A 110 0.78 0.39 -14.51
CA GLU A 110 -0.13 1.21 -15.31
C GLU A 110 0.54 2.38 -16.03
N VAL A 111 1.87 2.52 -15.90
CA VAL A 111 2.65 3.59 -16.59
C VAL A 111 3.83 3.01 -17.36
N HIS A 112 4.37 3.77 -18.30
CA HIS A 112 5.48 3.31 -19.12
C HIS A 112 6.87 3.49 -18.49
N ASP A 113 6.97 4.23 -17.37
CA ASP A 113 8.23 4.68 -16.78
C ASP A 113 9.21 3.54 -16.48
N GLY A 114 8.75 2.45 -15.93
CA GLY A 114 9.58 1.30 -15.63
C GLY A 114 10.24 0.71 -16.88
N TRP A 115 9.51 0.62 -18.00
CA TRP A 115 10.06 0.15 -19.27
C TRP A 115 11.04 1.15 -19.88
N ASP A 116 10.75 2.45 -19.80
CA ASP A 116 11.67 3.49 -20.29
C ASP A 116 12.98 3.45 -19.49
N ARG A 117 12.91 3.43 -18.18
CA ARG A 117 14.11 3.39 -17.31
C ARG A 117 14.91 2.12 -17.49
N LEU A 118 14.27 0.96 -17.62
CA LEU A 118 14.96 -0.30 -17.90
C LEU A 118 15.65 -0.28 -19.26
N GLY A 119 14.99 0.29 -20.29
CA GLY A 119 15.57 0.51 -21.60
C GLY A 119 16.83 1.37 -21.56
N MET A 120 16.83 2.45 -20.75
CA MET A 120 18.00 3.30 -20.56
C MET A 120 19.16 2.56 -19.88
N VAL A 121 18.90 1.69 -18.91
CA VAL A 121 19.92 0.86 -18.25
C VAL A 121 20.59 -0.06 -19.27
N HIS A 122 19.79 -0.80 -20.06
CA HIS A 122 20.31 -1.71 -21.10
C HIS A 122 21.09 -0.95 -22.17
N GLU A 123 20.62 0.24 -22.57
CA GLU A 123 21.35 1.09 -23.53
C GLU A 123 22.73 1.51 -22.98
N LYS A 124 22.81 1.88 -21.69
CA LYS A 124 24.07 2.22 -21.05
C LYS A 124 25.04 1.05 -20.92
N ARG A 125 24.53 -0.18 -20.78
CA ARG A 125 25.34 -1.41 -20.84
C ARG A 125 25.77 -1.80 -22.24
N GLY A 126 25.22 -1.18 -23.29
CA GLY A 126 25.43 -1.58 -24.69
C GLY A 126 24.59 -2.80 -25.10
N GLU A 127 23.61 -3.17 -24.32
CA GLU A 127 22.68 -4.27 -24.57
C GLU A 127 21.53 -3.79 -25.48
N ASN A 128 21.90 -3.38 -26.69
CA ASN A 128 21.02 -2.62 -27.60
C ASN A 128 19.70 -3.34 -27.90
N ARG A 129 19.73 -4.68 -28.02
CA ARG A 129 18.52 -5.45 -28.32
C ARG A 129 17.53 -5.45 -27.15
N GLN A 130 18.03 -5.65 -25.93
CA GLN A 130 17.20 -5.59 -24.72
C GLN A 130 16.63 -4.18 -24.50
N ALA A 131 17.45 -3.14 -24.76
CA ALA A 131 16.98 -1.78 -24.72
C ALA A 131 15.84 -1.53 -25.73
N ALA A 132 16.00 -2.00 -26.98
CA ALA A 132 14.97 -1.88 -27.99
C ALA A 132 13.68 -2.63 -27.61
N ASP A 133 13.77 -3.80 -27.00
CA ASP A 133 12.62 -4.56 -26.50
C ASP A 133 11.87 -3.80 -25.40
N CYS A 134 12.58 -3.17 -24.46
CA CYS A 134 11.97 -2.31 -23.44
C CYS A 134 11.24 -1.12 -24.08
N TYR A 135 11.86 -0.44 -25.04
CA TYR A 135 11.22 0.69 -25.72
C TYR A 135 10.05 0.28 -26.62
N ARG A 136 10.00 -0.96 -27.13
CA ARG A 136 8.80 -1.50 -27.80
C ARG A 136 7.62 -1.61 -26.86
N ASN A 137 7.85 -1.98 -25.59
CA ASN A 137 6.80 -1.98 -24.57
C ASN A 137 6.28 -0.56 -24.27
N VAL A 138 7.17 0.45 -24.24
CA VAL A 138 6.74 1.85 -24.16
C VAL A 138 5.87 2.24 -25.35
N VAL A 139 6.29 1.92 -26.56
CA VAL A 139 5.53 2.23 -27.80
C VAL A 139 4.18 1.54 -27.82
N ALA A 140 4.09 0.29 -27.35
CA ALA A 140 2.84 -0.45 -27.23
C ALA A 140 1.90 0.23 -26.22
N PHE A 141 2.41 0.55 -25.01
CA PHE A 141 1.65 1.28 -24.01
C PHE A 141 1.07 2.60 -24.53
N LEU A 142 1.90 3.41 -25.20
CA LEU A 142 1.48 4.68 -25.80
C LEU A 142 0.51 4.50 -26.97
N GLY A 143 0.53 3.33 -27.62
CA GLY A 143 -0.45 2.96 -28.65
C GLY A 143 -1.83 2.66 -28.08
N ASP A 144 -1.85 1.98 -26.94
CA ASP A 144 -3.09 1.62 -26.23
C ASP A 144 -3.68 2.80 -25.44
N ASN A 145 -2.86 3.82 -25.14
CA ASN A 145 -3.23 5.02 -24.37
C ASN A 145 -2.92 6.31 -25.15
N PRO A 146 -3.65 6.61 -26.24
CA PRO A 146 -3.33 7.71 -27.15
C PRO A 146 -3.42 9.11 -26.50
N ASP A 147 -4.22 9.24 -25.45
CA ASP A 147 -4.38 10.50 -24.71
C ASP A 147 -3.30 10.73 -23.64
N TYR A 148 -2.41 9.73 -23.42
CA TYR A 148 -1.38 9.80 -22.39
C TYR A 148 -0.25 10.77 -22.74
N SER A 149 0.08 10.92 -24.02
CA SER A 149 1.18 11.77 -24.47
C SER A 149 0.97 12.28 -25.89
N GLU A 150 1.71 13.35 -26.24
CA GLU A 150 1.74 13.84 -27.62
C GLU A 150 2.36 12.80 -28.58
N PRO A 151 1.89 12.73 -29.85
CA PRO A 151 2.43 11.78 -30.83
C PRO A 151 3.95 11.83 -31.02
N ALA A 152 4.55 13.02 -30.93
CA ALA A 152 5.99 13.22 -31.00
C ALA A 152 6.79 12.44 -29.92
N PHE A 153 6.20 12.21 -28.76
CA PHE A 153 6.83 11.43 -27.71
C PHE A 153 6.97 9.95 -28.10
N LYS A 154 5.91 9.35 -28.66
CA LYS A 154 5.93 7.99 -29.18
C LYS A 154 6.95 7.86 -30.34
N ASP A 155 6.99 8.83 -31.26
CA ASP A 155 7.89 8.82 -32.42
C ASP A 155 9.36 8.83 -31.97
N ALA A 156 9.69 9.48 -30.86
CA ALA A 156 11.04 9.48 -30.32
C ALA A 156 11.50 8.05 -29.92
N PHE A 157 10.63 7.25 -29.31
CA PHE A 157 10.93 5.84 -28.98
C PHE A 157 11.06 4.99 -30.26
N VAL A 158 10.19 5.19 -31.26
CA VAL A 158 10.28 4.48 -32.53
C VAL A 158 11.63 4.74 -33.20
N ALA A 159 12.08 6.00 -33.24
CA ALA A 159 13.37 6.37 -33.77
C ALA A 159 14.54 5.75 -32.99
N ARG A 160 14.42 5.69 -31.66
CA ARG A 160 15.44 5.09 -30.77
C ARG A 160 15.55 3.58 -31.01
N ILE A 161 14.42 2.88 -31.13
CA ILE A 161 14.37 1.44 -31.48
C ILE A 161 15.07 1.19 -32.81
N ALA A 162 14.76 1.97 -33.87
CA ALA A 162 15.35 1.81 -35.17
C ALA A 162 16.88 1.99 -35.17
N LYS A 163 17.40 2.81 -34.25
CA LYS A 163 18.83 3.01 -34.07
C LYS A 163 19.50 1.85 -33.34
N LEU A 164 18.83 1.28 -32.35
CA LEU A 164 19.40 0.26 -31.45
C LEU A 164 19.29 -1.15 -32.07
N ASP A 165 18.20 -1.43 -32.78
CA ASP A 165 17.91 -2.71 -33.41
C ASP A 165 17.35 -2.47 -34.83
N PRO A 166 18.20 -2.07 -35.76
CA PRO A 166 17.79 -1.80 -37.14
C PRO A 166 17.24 -3.10 -37.76
N PRO A 167 16.19 -2.99 -38.63
CA PRO A 167 15.69 -4.15 -39.38
C PRO A 167 16.82 -4.77 -40.20
N ALA A 168 16.90 -6.09 -40.20
CA ALA A 168 17.89 -6.82 -41.01
C ALA A 168 17.73 -6.38 -42.48
N THR A 169 18.76 -5.72 -43.01
CA THR A 169 18.83 -5.41 -44.46
C THR A 169 18.99 -6.74 -45.21
N GLY A 170 17.85 -7.23 -45.77
CA GLY A 170 17.84 -8.40 -46.66
C GLY A 170 18.56 -8.15 -47.99
#